data_5d1073eeb9d81af0668f88c341708947
#
_entry.id   5d1073eeb9d81af0668f88c341708947
#
_cell.length_a   1.000
_cell.length_b   1.000
_cell.length_c   1.000
_cell.angle_alpha   90.00
_cell.angle_beta   90.00
_cell.angle_gamma   90.00
#
_symmetry.space_group_name_H-M   'P 1'
#
loop_
_entity.id
_entity.type
_entity.pdbx_description
1 polymer ?
#
loop_
_entity_poly.entity_id
_entity_poly.type
_entity_poly.pdbx_seq_one_letter_code
_entity_poly.pdbx_strand_id
1 'polypeptide(L)'
;MFMKESVQDEFEQNCFAYLDQLYRLAYARVGNTQDAEDIVQETFIKAFRAKEQFQGRATVRSWLIQILLNTIKDHLRKRQRMVSTVELTDALTDSSSRQNLEPASTAPGPEQQLADKEIDAELQRALRAIPENFLIPLLLREIYDATYDEIAQILNVPKGTVMSRISRARALLRKKLIKKTGQGDNSNEVQ
;
A
#
# COMPACT_ATOMS: atom_id res chain seq x y z
N MET A 1 -12.98 33.14 11.41
CA MET A 1 -13.27 32.17 12.49
C MET A 1 -14.13 31.04 11.96
N PHE A 2 -15.22 31.32 11.23
CA PHE A 2 -16.15 30.33 10.66
C PHE A 2 -15.56 29.32 9.63
N MET A 3 -14.55 29.70 8.86
CA MET A 3 -13.93 28.76 7.89
C MET A 3 -13.10 27.64 8.55
N LYS A 4 -12.60 27.84 9.76
CA LYS A 4 -11.81 26.84 10.48
C LYS A 4 -12.69 25.75 11.10
N GLU A 5 -13.88 26.13 11.59
CA GLU A 5 -14.86 25.19 12.15
C GLU A 5 -15.42 24.27 11.06
N SER A 6 -15.83 24.83 9.90
CA SER A 6 -16.36 24.01 8.80
C SER A 6 -15.37 23.01 8.23
N VAL A 7 -14.08 23.33 8.22
CA VAL A 7 -13.00 22.42 7.75
C VAL A 7 -12.70 21.33 8.78
N GLN A 8 -12.81 21.66 10.07
CA GLN A 8 -12.65 20.66 11.15
C GLN A 8 -13.85 19.71 11.20
N ASP A 9 -15.07 20.21 11.02
CA ASP A 9 -16.29 19.40 10.94
C ASP A 9 -16.25 18.47 9.72
N GLU A 10 -15.80 18.94 8.57
CA GLU A 10 -15.59 18.12 7.37
C GLU A 10 -14.56 17.00 7.64
N PHE A 11 -13.49 17.32 8.34
CA PHE A 11 -12.48 16.33 8.73
C PHE A 11 -13.07 15.23 9.63
N GLU A 12 -13.83 15.61 10.67
CA GLU A 12 -14.39 14.65 11.62
C GLU A 12 -15.49 13.79 10.99
N GLN A 13 -16.35 14.37 10.14
CA GLN A 13 -17.44 13.66 9.47
C GLN A 13 -16.96 12.76 8.33
N ASN A 14 -15.96 13.19 7.56
CA ASN A 14 -15.51 12.49 6.37
C ASN A 14 -14.27 11.62 6.58
N CYS A 15 -13.59 11.74 7.71
CA CYS A 15 -12.34 11.04 8.00
C CYS A 15 -12.47 9.51 7.79
N PHE A 16 -13.54 8.91 8.31
CA PHE A 16 -13.80 7.48 8.16
C PHE A 16 -14.26 7.06 6.76
N ALA A 17 -14.76 7.98 5.94
CA ALA A 17 -15.13 7.68 4.55
C ALA A 17 -13.91 7.24 3.71
N TYR A 18 -12.70 7.59 4.15
CA TYR A 18 -11.46 7.23 3.47
C TYR A 18 -10.79 5.96 4.02
N LEU A 19 -11.37 5.33 5.06
CA LEU A 19 -10.77 4.18 5.73
C LEU A 19 -10.42 3.05 4.76
N ASP A 20 -11.38 2.61 3.95
CA ASP A 20 -11.18 1.52 2.98
C ASP A 20 -10.08 1.85 1.97
N GLN A 21 -10.04 3.07 1.47
CA GLN A 21 -9.03 3.50 0.51
C GLN A 21 -7.62 3.55 1.15
N LEU A 22 -7.52 4.05 2.38
CA LEU A 22 -6.25 4.06 3.13
C LEU A 22 -5.77 2.65 3.42
N TYR A 23 -6.68 1.75 3.82
CA TYR A 23 -6.38 0.35 4.07
C TYR A 23 -5.86 -0.35 2.80
N ARG A 24 -6.58 -0.21 1.67
CA ARG A 24 -6.16 -0.81 0.38
C ARG A 24 -4.78 -0.31 -0.05
N LEU A 25 -4.48 0.97 0.15
CA LEU A 25 -3.18 1.54 -0.18
C LEU A 25 -2.08 0.99 0.74
N ALA A 26 -2.33 0.90 2.06
CA ALA A 26 -1.43 0.30 3.01
C ALA A 26 -1.18 -1.18 2.68
N TYR A 27 -2.25 -1.96 2.49
CA TYR A 27 -2.17 -3.37 2.15
C TYR A 27 -1.41 -3.64 0.85
N ALA A 28 -1.69 -2.89 -0.22
CA ALA A 28 -0.94 -2.99 -1.48
C ALA A 28 0.56 -2.76 -1.29
N ARG A 29 0.95 -1.97 -0.27
CA ARG A 29 2.36 -1.65 0.01
C ARG A 29 3.04 -2.64 0.93
N VAL A 30 2.38 -3.10 2.01
CA VAL A 30 2.98 -4.00 3.01
C VAL A 30 2.66 -5.48 2.75
N GLY A 31 1.46 -5.77 2.19
CA GLY A 31 1.03 -7.07 1.73
C GLY A 31 0.68 -8.06 2.84
N ASN A 32 0.31 -7.58 4.01
CA ASN A 32 -0.31 -8.37 5.06
C ASN A 32 -1.31 -7.50 5.82
N THR A 33 -2.36 -8.14 6.33
CA THR A 33 -3.51 -7.51 6.99
C THR A 33 -3.10 -6.78 8.26
N GLN A 34 -2.32 -7.43 9.12
CA GLN A 34 -1.92 -6.90 10.42
C GLN A 34 -1.16 -5.57 10.28
N ASP A 35 -0.07 -5.57 9.49
CA ASP A 35 0.71 -4.35 9.25
C ASP A 35 -0.14 -3.25 8.59
N ALA A 36 -1.08 -3.61 7.69
CA ALA A 36 -1.95 -2.63 7.04
C ALA A 36 -2.92 -1.97 8.03
N GLU A 37 -3.54 -2.75 8.91
CA GLU A 37 -4.42 -2.27 9.98
C GLU A 37 -3.67 -1.37 10.96
N ASP A 38 -2.50 -1.79 11.43
CA ASP A 38 -1.66 -1.01 12.34
C ASP A 38 -1.26 0.34 11.72
N ILE A 39 -0.87 0.35 10.45
CA ILE A 39 -0.50 1.56 9.73
C ILE A 39 -1.70 2.52 9.60
N VAL A 40 -2.88 1.98 9.29
CA VAL A 40 -4.09 2.79 9.15
C VAL A 40 -4.50 3.38 10.51
N GLN A 41 -4.49 2.58 11.57
CA GLN A 41 -4.77 3.04 12.93
C GLN A 41 -3.78 4.16 13.34
N GLU A 42 -2.48 3.95 13.14
CA GLU A 42 -1.46 4.96 13.43
C GLU A 42 -1.64 6.23 12.60
N THR A 43 -2.08 6.09 11.34
CA THR A 43 -2.38 7.21 10.45
C THR A 43 -3.52 8.06 11.03
N PHE A 44 -4.62 7.45 11.47
CA PHE A 44 -5.71 8.18 12.10
C PHE A 44 -5.29 8.83 13.42
N ILE A 45 -4.54 8.14 14.26
CA ILE A 45 -4.01 8.72 15.51
C ILE A 45 -3.17 9.97 15.21
N LYS A 46 -2.28 9.91 14.21
CA LYS A 46 -1.46 11.05 13.78
C LYS A 46 -2.33 12.18 13.21
N ALA A 47 -3.32 11.83 12.39
CA ALA A 47 -4.25 12.80 11.82
C ALA A 47 -5.05 13.52 12.89
N PHE A 48 -5.65 12.82 13.84
CA PHE A 48 -6.39 13.43 14.95
C PHE A 48 -5.52 14.32 15.85
N ARG A 49 -4.29 13.91 16.10
CA ARG A 49 -3.33 14.75 16.86
C ARG A 49 -2.92 16.02 16.13
N ALA A 50 -2.87 15.96 14.81
CA ALA A 50 -2.45 17.08 13.96
C ALA A 50 -3.64 17.87 13.35
N LYS A 51 -4.89 17.58 13.74
CA LYS A 51 -6.10 18.19 13.13
C LYS A 51 -6.09 19.72 13.18
N GLU A 52 -5.59 20.30 14.25
CA GLU A 52 -5.50 21.76 14.40
C GLU A 52 -4.48 22.40 13.42
N GLN A 53 -3.54 21.61 12.92
CA GLN A 53 -2.55 22.04 11.93
C GLN A 53 -3.09 21.97 10.49
N PHE A 54 -4.25 21.34 10.31
CA PHE A 54 -4.89 21.26 9.01
C PHE A 54 -5.44 22.63 8.61
N GLN A 55 -4.77 23.29 7.68
CA GLN A 55 -5.06 24.67 7.25
C GLN A 55 -6.02 24.74 6.05
N GLY A 56 -6.58 23.62 5.58
CA GLY A 56 -7.46 23.58 4.39
C GLY A 56 -6.77 23.90 3.06
N ARG A 57 -5.42 23.93 3.03
CA ARG A 57 -4.66 24.17 1.78
C ARG A 57 -4.71 22.97 0.82
N ALA A 58 -5.01 21.80 1.31
CA ALA A 58 -5.24 20.56 0.58
C ALA A 58 -6.59 19.97 1.01
N THR A 59 -7.12 19.03 0.24
CA THR A 59 -8.30 18.28 0.70
C THR A 59 -7.94 17.41 1.89
N VAL A 60 -8.90 17.13 2.78
CA VAL A 60 -8.73 16.16 3.90
C VAL A 60 -8.19 14.84 3.38
N ARG A 61 -8.70 14.37 2.25
CA ARG A 61 -8.26 13.17 1.54
C ARG A 61 -6.76 13.19 1.22
N SER A 62 -6.28 14.24 0.56
CA SER A 62 -4.87 14.37 0.18
C SER A 62 -3.95 14.46 1.40
N TRP A 63 -4.41 15.13 2.45
CA TRP A 63 -3.68 15.27 3.69
C TRP A 63 -3.56 13.93 4.43
N LEU A 64 -4.65 13.14 4.53
CA LEU A 64 -4.62 11.79 5.09
C LEU A 64 -3.66 10.86 4.33
N ILE A 65 -3.64 10.95 2.98
CA ILE A 65 -2.68 10.18 2.17
C ILE A 65 -1.24 10.54 2.53
N GLN A 66 -0.92 11.82 2.70
CA GLN A 66 0.44 12.24 3.06
C GLN A 66 0.86 11.66 4.42
N ILE A 67 -0.05 11.67 5.41
CA ILE A 67 0.20 11.05 6.72
C ILE A 67 0.40 9.54 6.57
N LEU A 68 -0.46 8.87 5.79
CA LEU A 68 -0.35 7.44 5.54
C LEU A 68 0.98 7.07 4.89
N LEU A 69 1.40 7.79 3.83
CA LEU A 69 2.67 7.52 3.16
C LEU A 69 3.88 7.69 4.08
N ASN A 70 3.84 8.67 4.97
CA ASN A 70 4.88 8.85 5.99
C ASN A 70 4.86 7.70 7.00
N THR A 71 3.67 7.31 7.48
CA THR A 71 3.50 6.19 8.41
C THR A 71 3.99 4.87 7.82
N ILE A 72 3.68 4.59 6.55
CA ILE A 72 4.21 3.43 5.82
C ILE A 72 5.75 3.45 5.78
N LYS A 73 6.37 4.59 5.47
CA LYS A 73 7.83 4.73 5.43
C LYS A 73 8.45 4.45 6.79
N ASP A 74 7.88 4.99 7.86
CA ASP A 74 8.36 4.79 9.21
C ASP A 74 8.25 3.32 9.63
N HIS A 75 7.11 2.66 9.31
CA HIS A 75 6.89 1.24 9.57
C HIS A 75 7.92 0.37 8.86
N LEU A 76 8.15 0.59 7.57
CA LEU A 76 9.13 -0.17 6.79
C LEU A 76 10.56 0.04 7.27
N ARG A 77 10.94 1.27 7.65
CA ARG A 77 12.26 1.55 8.25
C ARG A 77 12.44 0.84 9.59
N LYS A 78 11.42 0.83 10.44
CA LYS A 78 11.44 0.11 11.72
C LYS A 78 11.65 -1.38 11.50
N ARG A 79 10.90 -1.97 10.56
CA ARG A 79 11.01 -3.39 10.21
C ARG A 79 12.40 -3.76 9.68
N GLN A 80 12.99 -2.94 8.80
CA GLN A 80 14.35 -3.15 8.31
C GLN A 80 15.39 -3.13 9.44
N ARG A 81 15.29 -2.20 10.39
CA ARG A 81 16.19 -2.14 11.55
C ARG A 81 16.06 -3.38 12.44
N MET A 82 14.83 -3.84 12.68
CA MET A 82 14.61 -5.05 13.49
C MET A 82 15.22 -6.29 12.82
N VAL A 83 15.08 -6.46 11.51
CA VAL A 83 15.70 -7.57 10.76
C VAL A 83 17.22 -7.49 10.85
N SER A 84 17.82 -6.33 10.63
CA SER A 84 19.28 -6.15 10.75
C SER A 84 19.81 -6.40 12.17
N THR A 85 19.00 -6.16 13.21
CA THR A 85 19.38 -6.42 14.60
C THR A 85 19.27 -7.91 14.92
N VAL A 86 18.30 -8.61 14.32
CA VAL A 86 18.10 -10.06 14.50
C VAL A 86 19.21 -10.84 13.77
N GLU A 87 19.62 -10.43 12.57
CA GLU A 87 20.75 -11.04 11.83
C GLU A 87 22.07 -10.94 12.60
N LEU A 88 22.25 -9.93 13.45
CA LEU A 88 23.41 -9.81 14.34
C LEU A 88 23.32 -10.70 15.60
N THR A 89 22.09 -11.13 15.96
CA THR A 89 21.86 -11.97 17.17
C THR A 89 21.60 -13.45 16.80
N ASP A 90 21.06 -13.74 15.61
CA ASP A 90 20.68 -15.09 15.15
C ASP A 90 21.84 -15.92 14.57
N ALA A 91 23.09 -15.46 14.70
CA ALA A 91 24.23 -16.36 14.52
C ALA A 91 24.25 -17.52 15.55
N LEU A 92 23.27 -17.60 16.46
CA LEU A 92 23.25 -18.57 17.56
C LEU A 92 21.91 -19.32 17.78
N THR A 93 20.85 -19.12 17.03
CA THR A 93 19.62 -19.93 17.22
C THR A 93 18.81 -20.08 15.93
N ASP A 94 18.73 -21.31 15.49
CA ASP A 94 17.82 -21.87 14.49
C ASP A 94 16.37 -21.81 15.01
N SER A 95 15.47 -21.15 14.31
CA SER A 95 14.02 -21.30 14.53
C SER A 95 13.20 -20.85 13.32
N SER A 96 12.82 -21.82 12.56
CA SER A 96 11.70 -21.86 11.60
C SER A 96 10.36 -21.46 12.23
N SER A 97 9.47 -20.95 11.40
CA SER A 97 8.01 -20.87 11.54
C SER A 97 7.44 -19.49 11.87
N ARG A 98 7.08 -18.74 10.84
CA ARG A 98 5.96 -17.80 10.94
C ARG A 98 4.87 -18.22 9.97
N GLN A 99 3.93 -18.97 10.49
CA GLN A 99 2.66 -19.28 9.84
C GLN A 99 1.79 -18.01 9.79
N ASN A 100 1.36 -17.66 8.59
CA ASN A 100 0.31 -16.67 8.37
C ASN A 100 -1.02 -17.29 8.79
N LEU A 101 -1.61 -16.80 9.88
CA LEU A 101 -2.99 -17.06 10.24
C LEU A 101 -3.89 -16.06 9.53
N GLU A 102 -4.65 -16.52 8.55
CA GLU A 102 -5.70 -15.74 7.88
C GLU A 102 -6.99 -15.78 8.71
N PRO A 103 -7.71 -14.65 8.89
CA PRO A 103 -9.09 -14.69 9.33
C PRO A 103 -10.01 -15.00 8.15
N ALA A 104 -10.94 -15.93 8.37
CA ALA A 104 -11.92 -16.39 7.40
C ALA A 104 -12.91 -15.28 7.05
N SER A 105 -13.06 -14.99 5.75
CA SER A 105 -14.13 -14.19 5.17
C SER A 105 -14.99 -15.05 4.25
N THR A 106 -16.27 -14.82 4.31
CA THR A 106 -17.40 -15.55 3.69
C THR A 106 -17.34 -15.60 2.15
N ALA A 107 -17.36 -16.63 1.60
CA ALA A 107 -17.30 -17.68 0.65
C ALA A 107 -17.75 -17.43 -0.80
N PRO A 108 -16.89 -17.67 -1.79
CA PRO A 108 -17.16 -18.51 -2.95
C PRO A 108 -16.55 -19.91 -2.75
N GLY A 109 -16.86 -20.90 -3.63
CA GLY A 109 -16.46 -22.29 -3.45
C GLY A 109 -14.95 -22.51 -3.30
N PRO A 110 -14.50 -23.62 -2.71
CA PRO A 110 -13.11 -23.82 -2.28
C PRO A 110 -12.06 -23.72 -3.39
N GLU A 111 -12.38 -24.15 -4.61
CA GLU A 111 -11.45 -24.07 -5.76
C GLU A 111 -11.29 -22.62 -6.27
N GLN A 112 -12.36 -21.85 -6.31
CA GLN A 112 -12.35 -20.45 -6.73
C GLN A 112 -11.62 -19.57 -5.71
N GLN A 113 -11.81 -19.86 -4.42
CA GLN A 113 -11.09 -19.17 -3.34
C GLN A 113 -9.57 -19.42 -3.36
N LEU A 114 -9.14 -20.63 -3.71
CA LEU A 114 -7.72 -20.96 -3.87
C LEU A 114 -7.09 -20.21 -5.06
N ALA A 115 -7.77 -20.20 -6.21
CA ALA A 115 -7.32 -19.48 -7.40
C ALA A 115 -7.24 -17.95 -7.15
N ASP A 116 -8.25 -17.37 -6.51
CA ASP A 116 -8.28 -15.95 -6.16
C ASP A 116 -7.16 -15.58 -5.17
N LYS A 117 -6.90 -16.42 -4.17
CA LYS A 117 -5.80 -16.25 -3.22
C LYS A 117 -4.42 -16.36 -3.87
N GLU A 118 -4.24 -17.23 -4.83
CA GLU A 118 -2.99 -17.35 -5.58
C GLU A 118 -2.73 -16.12 -6.46
N ILE A 119 -3.76 -15.61 -7.13
CA ILE A 119 -3.71 -14.38 -7.94
C ILE A 119 -3.37 -13.18 -7.05
N ASP A 120 -4.03 -13.06 -5.89
CA ASP A 120 -3.74 -11.99 -4.94
C ASP A 120 -2.31 -12.05 -4.41
N ALA A 121 -1.82 -13.23 -4.06
CA ALA A 121 -0.45 -13.41 -3.59
C ALA A 121 0.59 -13.10 -4.68
N GLU A 122 0.28 -13.39 -5.94
CA GLU A 122 1.14 -13.08 -7.07
C GLU A 122 1.17 -11.58 -7.37
N LEU A 123 0.01 -10.94 -7.40
CA LEU A 123 -0.10 -9.50 -7.56
C LEU A 123 0.66 -8.77 -6.45
N GLN A 124 0.49 -9.20 -5.20
CA GLN A 124 1.20 -8.64 -4.05
C GLN A 124 2.73 -8.77 -4.18
N ARG A 125 3.23 -9.94 -4.62
CA ARG A 125 4.66 -10.13 -4.88
C ARG A 125 5.16 -9.22 -6.00
N ALA A 126 4.39 -9.07 -7.08
CA ALA A 126 4.73 -8.19 -8.20
C ALA A 126 4.77 -6.72 -7.78
N LEU A 127 3.78 -6.26 -6.98
CA LEU A 127 3.72 -4.89 -6.46
C LEU A 127 4.91 -4.57 -5.55
N ARG A 128 5.25 -5.46 -4.60
CA ARG A 128 6.39 -5.27 -3.70
C ARG A 128 7.73 -5.17 -4.42
N ALA A 129 7.84 -5.79 -5.58
CA ALA A 129 9.06 -5.78 -6.39
C ALA A 129 9.19 -4.53 -7.27
N ILE A 130 8.22 -3.62 -7.27
CA ILE A 130 8.29 -2.32 -7.95
C ILE A 130 8.92 -1.30 -6.99
N PRO A 131 9.93 -0.53 -7.44
CA PRO A 131 10.49 0.55 -6.63
C PRO A 131 9.42 1.55 -6.19
N GLU A 132 9.53 2.03 -4.93
CA GLU A 132 8.53 2.87 -4.28
C GLU A 132 8.16 4.13 -5.07
N ASN A 133 9.17 4.78 -5.68
CA ASN A 133 8.98 5.98 -6.50
C ASN A 133 8.11 5.77 -7.74
N PHE A 134 7.95 4.54 -8.21
CA PHE A 134 7.04 4.16 -9.29
C PHE A 134 5.73 3.58 -8.76
N LEU A 135 5.80 2.80 -7.68
CA LEU A 135 4.64 2.13 -7.10
C LEU A 135 3.62 3.12 -6.53
N ILE A 136 4.07 4.08 -5.71
CA ILE A 136 3.14 5.00 -5.03
C ILE A 136 2.30 5.83 -6.01
N PRO A 137 2.84 6.47 -7.07
CA PRO A 137 2.01 7.16 -8.06
C PRO A 137 0.99 6.24 -8.74
N LEU A 138 1.36 4.98 -9.01
CA LEU A 138 0.46 3.99 -9.59
C LEU A 138 -0.69 3.66 -8.64
N LEU A 139 -0.41 3.37 -7.37
CA LEU A 139 -1.43 3.05 -6.37
C LEU A 139 -2.39 4.23 -6.14
N LEU A 140 -1.87 5.47 -6.09
CA LEU A 140 -2.70 6.66 -5.98
C LEU A 140 -3.62 6.82 -7.19
N ARG A 141 -3.19 6.44 -8.38
CA ARG A 141 -4.02 6.47 -9.58
C ARG A 141 -5.08 5.37 -9.59
N GLU A 142 -4.68 4.11 -9.30
CA GLU A 142 -5.54 2.94 -9.47
C GLU A 142 -6.48 2.68 -8.28
N ILE A 143 -6.06 2.98 -7.06
CA ILE A 143 -6.84 2.74 -5.83
C ILE A 143 -7.61 4.00 -5.41
N TYR A 144 -6.99 5.16 -5.62
CA TYR A 144 -7.49 6.44 -5.11
C TYR A 144 -8.20 7.27 -6.18
N ASP A 145 -8.16 6.87 -7.46
CA ASP A 145 -8.65 7.65 -8.61
C ASP A 145 -8.12 9.09 -8.64
N ALA A 146 -6.95 9.31 -8.03
CA ALA A 146 -6.35 10.63 -8.00
C ALA A 146 -5.95 11.08 -9.40
N THR A 147 -6.22 12.33 -9.73
CA THR A 147 -5.73 12.95 -10.96
C THR A 147 -4.22 13.11 -10.95
N TYR A 148 -3.59 13.24 -12.11
CA TYR A 148 -2.14 13.46 -12.18
C TYR A 148 -1.70 14.75 -11.47
N ASP A 149 -2.56 15.76 -11.42
CA ASP A 149 -2.28 17.02 -10.71
C ASP A 149 -2.36 16.84 -9.20
N GLU A 150 -3.34 16.10 -8.68
CA GLU A 150 -3.41 15.73 -7.26
C GLU A 150 -2.20 14.88 -6.83
N ILE A 151 -1.82 13.87 -7.64
CA ILE A 151 -0.65 13.04 -7.37
C ILE A 151 0.62 13.90 -7.35
N ALA A 152 0.75 14.83 -8.28
CA ALA A 152 1.87 15.76 -8.34
C ALA A 152 1.97 16.62 -7.07
N GLN A 153 0.84 17.12 -6.58
CA GLN A 153 0.76 17.87 -5.32
C GLN A 153 1.08 16.99 -4.09
N ILE A 154 0.47 15.79 -4.01
CA ILE A 154 0.69 14.85 -2.90
C ILE A 154 2.16 14.46 -2.79
N LEU A 155 2.81 14.18 -3.92
CA LEU A 155 4.19 13.68 -3.96
C LEU A 155 5.22 14.81 -4.11
N ASN A 156 4.77 16.05 -4.26
CA ASN A 156 5.61 17.25 -4.51
C ASN A 156 6.60 17.03 -5.67
N VAL A 157 6.06 16.59 -6.83
CA VAL A 157 6.83 16.38 -8.07
C VAL A 157 6.08 16.93 -9.28
N PRO A 158 6.77 17.28 -10.39
CA PRO A 158 6.12 17.75 -11.61
C PRO A 158 5.14 16.70 -12.19
N LYS A 159 4.03 17.14 -12.79
CA LYS A 159 3.02 16.29 -13.45
C LYS A 159 3.65 15.34 -14.48
N GLY A 160 4.60 15.82 -15.29
CA GLY A 160 5.32 14.98 -16.26
C GLY A 160 6.10 13.83 -15.59
N THR A 161 6.62 14.07 -14.37
CA THR A 161 7.28 13.03 -13.57
C THR A 161 6.26 11.97 -13.10
N VAL A 162 5.06 12.39 -12.70
CA VAL A 162 3.98 11.47 -12.32
C VAL A 162 3.63 10.56 -13.49
N MET A 163 3.38 11.14 -14.68
CA MET A 163 3.03 10.40 -15.89
C MET A 163 4.10 9.36 -16.25
N SER A 164 5.37 9.75 -16.25
CA SER A 164 6.49 8.86 -16.57
C SER A 164 6.66 7.75 -15.53
N ARG A 165 6.48 8.05 -14.24
CA ARG A 165 6.53 7.06 -13.14
C ARG A 165 5.43 6.03 -13.25
N ILE A 166 4.18 6.45 -13.50
CA ILE A 166 3.03 5.54 -13.69
C ILE A 166 3.25 4.64 -14.90
N SER A 167 3.71 5.20 -16.04
CA SER A 167 4.01 4.42 -17.24
C SER A 167 5.06 3.34 -16.96
N ARG A 168 6.15 3.70 -16.29
CA ARG A 168 7.21 2.74 -15.89
C ARG A 168 6.70 1.69 -14.90
N ALA A 169 5.88 2.08 -13.92
CA ALA A 169 5.27 1.14 -12.98
C ALA A 169 4.43 0.10 -13.67
N ARG A 170 3.54 0.51 -14.60
CA ARG A 170 2.71 -0.40 -15.41
C ARG A 170 3.55 -1.35 -16.25
N ALA A 171 4.64 -0.87 -16.86
CA ALA A 171 5.55 -1.70 -17.64
C ALA A 171 6.25 -2.75 -16.76
N LEU A 172 6.71 -2.36 -15.56
CA LEU A 172 7.35 -3.26 -14.60
C LEU A 172 6.36 -4.32 -14.09
N LEU A 173 5.13 -3.90 -13.75
CA LEU A 173 4.08 -4.80 -13.28
C LEU A 173 3.75 -5.84 -14.35
N ARG A 174 3.49 -5.40 -15.59
CA ARG A 174 3.23 -6.30 -16.72
C ARG A 174 4.37 -7.31 -16.92
N LYS A 175 5.62 -6.85 -16.92
CA LYS A 175 6.79 -7.74 -17.08
C LYS A 175 6.88 -8.81 -15.98
N LYS A 176 6.46 -8.48 -14.74
CA LYS A 176 6.51 -9.41 -13.61
C LYS A 176 5.39 -10.45 -13.67
N LEU A 177 4.19 -10.03 -14.09
CA LEU A 177 3.03 -10.90 -14.22
C LEU A 177 3.18 -11.85 -15.43
N ILE A 178 3.67 -11.37 -16.58
CA ILE A 178 3.82 -12.20 -17.81
C ILE A 178 4.94 -13.24 -17.67
N LYS A 179 6.04 -12.93 -16.97
CA LYS A 179 7.16 -13.89 -16.82
C LYS A 179 6.79 -15.23 -16.23
N LYS A 180 5.67 -15.34 -15.52
CA LYS A 180 5.24 -16.58 -14.88
C LYS A 180 4.24 -17.37 -15.72
N THR A 181 3.40 -16.69 -16.50
CA THR A 181 2.46 -17.38 -17.42
C THR A 181 3.19 -18.16 -18.52
N GLY A 182 4.43 -17.77 -18.84
CA GLY A 182 5.26 -18.44 -19.86
C GLY A 182 6.13 -19.59 -19.32
N GLN A 183 6.17 -19.87 -18.02
CA GLN A 183 6.94 -20.98 -17.44
C GLN A 183 6.11 -22.25 -17.16
N GLY A 184 4.79 -22.20 -17.39
CA GLY A 184 3.90 -23.34 -17.19
C GLY A 184 3.71 -24.26 -18.38
N ASP A 185 4.26 -23.94 -19.58
CA ASP A 185 3.88 -24.64 -20.80
C ASP A 185 5.04 -25.40 -21.51
N ASN A 186 6.15 -25.69 -20.82
CA ASN A 186 7.27 -26.43 -21.38
C ASN A 186 7.61 -27.72 -20.62
N SER A 187 6.61 -28.51 -20.23
CA SER A 187 6.84 -29.81 -19.59
C SER A 187 6.05 -30.98 -20.24
N ASN A 188 5.60 -30.86 -21.50
CA ASN A 188 4.97 -31.99 -22.18
C ASN A 188 5.26 -32.02 -23.71
N GLU A 189 6.52 -32.07 -24.06
CA GLU A 189 6.92 -32.66 -25.38
C GLU A 189 8.29 -33.29 -25.21
N VAL A 190 8.33 -34.57 -24.89
CA VAL A 190 9.26 -35.61 -25.39
C VAL A 190 8.76 -36.97 -24.89
N GLN A 191 8.01 -37.66 -25.68
CA GLN A 191 8.26 -39.01 -26.14
C GLN A 191 7.13 -39.48 -27.03
#